data_9d96f1ff25b8f7a030d5bd7c6dcfa41a
#
_entry.id   9d96f1ff25b8f7a030d5bd7c6dcfa41a
#
_cell.length_a   1.000
_cell.length_b   1.000
_cell.length_c   1.000
_cell.angle_alpha   90.00
_cell.angle_beta   90.00
_cell.angle_gamma   90.00
#
_symmetry.space_group_name_H-M   'P 1'
#
loop_
_entity.id
_entity.type
_entity.pdbx_description
1 polymer ?
#
loop_
_entity_poly.entity_id
_entity_poly.type
_entity_poly.pdbx_seq_one_letter_code
_entity_poly.pdbx_strand_id
1 'polypeptide(L)'
;EQRNVLQDFSYDFPPGSVTAVLGETGAGKTTLVRLILALVRPQKGRVELYDDSACVEVSPLTRTNLVYVPQGNTLLSGTIRDNLLLGNPNATEAQMYDVLHTACADFVRELPQGLDTLCGELGAGLSEGQAQRIAIARALLRTGSILLLDEATSALDIDTEQQLLQNLRLQHGARTVICVTHRLAVVEHCTQVLRMERLT
;
A
#
# COMPACT_ATOMS: atom_id res chain seq x y z
N GLU A 1 8.92 -20.53 -24.26
CA GLU A 1 9.55 -20.93 -22.99
C GLU A 1 8.95 -20.09 -21.87
N GLN A 2 8.28 -20.73 -20.91
CA GLN A 2 7.81 -20.03 -19.71
C GLN A 2 9.04 -19.73 -18.84
N ARG A 3 9.44 -18.47 -18.81
CA ARG A 3 10.56 -18.02 -17.96
C ARG A 3 10.09 -17.96 -16.52
N ASN A 4 10.74 -18.71 -15.63
CA ASN A 4 10.52 -18.58 -14.19
C ASN A 4 10.95 -17.17 -13.76
N VAL A 5 10.07 -16.45 -13.08
CA VAL A 5 10.32 -15.07 -12.60
C VAL A 5 10.85 -15.07 -11.17
N LEU A 6 10.38 -16.04 -10.37
CA LEU A 6 10.85 -16.30 -9.01
C LEU A 6 11.24 -17.77 -8.94
N GLN A 7 12.47 -18.06 -8.54
CA GLN A 7 12.98 -19.41 -8.39
C GLN A 7 13.68 -19.51 -7.04
N ASP A 8 13.39 -20.59 -6.30
CA ASP A 8 13.95 -20.87 -4.96
C ASP A 8 13.84 -19.65 -4.00
N PHE A 9 12.74 -18.89 -4.18
CA PHE A 9 12.48 -17.67 -3.42
C PHE A 9 11.72 -18.02 -2.13
N SER A 10 12.27 -17.59 -0.99
CA SER A 10 11.62 -17.67 0.30
C SER A 10 11.85 -16.37 1.06
N TYR A 11 10.80 -15.79 1.60
CA TYR A 11 10.87 -14.56 2.39
C TYR A 11 9.73 -14.50 3.39
N ASP A 12 9.99 -13.90 4.54
CA ASP A 12 9.03 -13.72 5.61
C ASP A 12 8.78 -12.21 5.84
N PHE A 13 7.49 -11.84 5.94
CA PHE A 13 7.01 -10.50 6.29
C PHE A 13 6.40 -10.55 7.69
N PRO A 14 7.20 -10.39 8.76
CA PRO A 14 6.70 -10.53 10.12
C PRO A 14 5.53 -9.60 10.45
N PRO A 15 4.60 -10.01 11.32
CA PRO A 15 3.52 -9.14 11.78
C PRO A 15 4.03 -7.80 12.29
N GLY A 16 3.38 -6.71 11.87
CA GLY A 16 3.74 -5.34 12.25
C GLY A 16 5.04 -4.80 11.63
N SER A 17 5.69 -5.54 10.73
CA SER A 17 6.88 -5.06 10.03
C SER A 17 6.53 -4.05 8.93
N VAL A 18 7.47 -3.16 8.63
CA VAL A 18 7.47 -2.33 7.44
C VAL A 18 8.60 -2.80 6.54
N THR A 19 8.28 -3.44 5.42
CA THR A 19 9.26 -4.01 4.51
C THR A 19 9.30 -3.24 3.20
N ALA A 20 10.49 -2.76 2.82
CA ALA A 20 10.73 -2.24 1.48
C ALA A 20 11.08 -3.40 0.53
N VAL A 21 10.36 -3.52 -0.58
CA VAL A 21 10.66 -4.46 -1.67
C VAL A 21 11.31 -3.67 -2.81
N LEU A 22 12.60 -3.85 -2.94
CA LEU A 22 13.44 -3.16 -3.93
C LEU A 22 13.81 -4.11 -5.08
N GLY A 23 14.02 -3.57 -6.25
CA GLY A 23 14.52 -4.31 -7.40
C GLY A 23 14.26 -3.58 -8.70
N GLU A 24 15.06 -3.91 -9.70
CA GLU A 24 14.91 -3.37 -11.05
C GLU A 24 13.59 -3.78 -11.71
N THR A 25 13.25 -3.11 -12.80
CA THR A 25 12.14 -3.53 -13.66
C THR A 25 12.40 -4.93 -14.19
N GLY A 26 11.44 -5.83 -14.01
CA GLY A 26 11.56 -7.23 -14.39
C GLY A 26 12.16 -8.16 -13.32
N ALA A 27 12.51 -7.66 -12.14
CA ALA A 27 13.01 -8.48 -11.01
C ALA A 27 11.93 -9.37 -10.35
N GLY A 28 10.66 -9.29 -10.80
CA GLY A 28 9.59 -10.14 -10.27
C GLY A 28 8.72 -9.49 -9.20
N LYS A 29 8.90 -8.19 -8.88
CA LYS A 29 8.10 -7.47 -7.87
C LYS A 29 6.59 -7.60 -8.10
N THR A 30 6.13 -7.37 -9.33
CA THR A 30 4.72 -7.52 -9.69
C THR A 30 4.23 -8.96 -9.55
N THR A 31 5.09 -9.95 -9.81
CA THR A 31 4.74 -11.37 -9.61
C THR A 31 4.60 -11.67 -8.12
N LEU A 32 5.50 -11.17 -7.28
CA LEU A 32 5.40 -11.26 -5.81
C LEU A 32 4.09 -10.65 -5.30
N VAL A 33 3.76 -9.43 -5.74
CA VAL A 33 2.49 -8.76 -5.41
C VAL A 33 1.29 -9.62 -5.79
N ARG A 34 1.28 -10.19 -7.00
CA ARG A 34 0.19 -11.05 -7.48
C ARG A 34 0.06 -12.35 -6.68
N LEU A 35 1.18 -12.92 -6.23
CA LEU A 35 1.20 -14.11 -5.36
C LEU A 35 0.60 -13.77 -3.98
N ILE A 36 1.04 -12.67 -3.34
CA ILE A 36 0.52 -12.20 -2.06
C ILE A 36 -0.99 -11.95 -2.15
N LEU A 37 -1.45 -11.33 -3.24
CA LEU A 37 -2.86 -11.06 -3.50
C LEU A 37 -3.66 -12.30 -3.95
N ALA A 38 -3.05 -13.49 -4.00
CA ALA A 38 -3.68 -14.71 -4.54
C ALA A 38 -4.30 -14.53 -5.95
N LEU A 39 -3.73 -13.64 -6.77
CA LEU A 39 -4.14 -13.44 -8.18
C LEU A 39 -3.53 -14.50 -9.09
N VAL A 40 -2.42 -15.07 -8.70
CA VAL A 40 -1.76 -16.20 -9.33
C VAL A 40 -1.34 -17.22 -8.27
N ARG A 41 -1.18 -18.47 -8.66
CA ARG A 41 -0.67 -19.54 -7.79
C ARG A 41 0.79 -19.81 -8.11
N PRO A 42 1.62 -20.12 -7.11
CA PRO A 42 2.97 -20.58 -7.36
C PRO A 42 2.94 -21.95 -8.05
N GLN A 43 3.87 -22.21 -8.95
CA GLN A 43 4.01 -23.53 -9.59
C GLN A 43 4.54 -24.59 -8.61
N LYS A 44 5.39 -24.17 -7.68
CA LYS A 44 5.93 -24.97 -6.57
C LYS A 44 6.03 -24.06 -5.33
N GLY A 45 6.00 -24.68 -4.16
CA GLY A 45 5.98 -23.94 -2.90
C GLY A 45 4.59 -23.44 -2.54
N ARG A 46 4.53 -22.52 -1.58
CA ARG A 46 3.28 -21.97 -1.03
C ARG A 46 3.46 -20.53 -0.60
N VAL A 47 2.37 -19.81 -0.48
CA VAL A 47 2.29 -18.49 0.14
C VAL A 47 1.29 -18.57 1.27
N GLU A 48 1.67 -18.13 2.46
CA GLU A 48 0.88 -18.28 3.68
C GLU A 48 0.69 -16.94 4.36
N LEU A 49 -0.48 -16.75 4.98
CA LEU A 49 -0.73 -15.74 5.98
C LEU A 49 -0.70 -16.41 7.35
N TYR A 50 -0.03 -15.80 8.30
CA TYR A 50 0.07 -16.31 9.64
C TYR A 50 -0.04 -15.22 10.70
N ASP A 51 -0.46 -15.60 11.88
CA ASP A 51 -0.37 -14.85 13.12
C ASP A 51 0.06 -15.77 14.26
N ASP A 52 0.02 -15.30 15.49
CA ASP A 52 0.43 -16.09 16.66
C ASP A 52 -0.44 -17.33 16.89
N SER A 53 -1.62 -17.41 16.27
CA SER A 53 -2.61 -18.47 16.53
C SER A 53 -2.88 -19.39 15.34
N ALA A 54 -2.63 -18.94 14.12
CA ALA A 54 -3.01 -19.63 12.89
C ALA A 54 -2.06 -19.36 11.72
N CYS A 55 -2.01 -20.33 10.81
CA CYS A 55 -1.33 -20.23 9.53
C CYS A 55 -2.27 -20.77 8.43
N VAL A 56 -2.53 -19.98 7.40
CA VAL A 56 -3.41 -20.36 6.30
C VAL A 56 -2.78 -20.05 4.96
N GLU A 57 -2.97 -20.92 3.97
CA GLU A 57 -2.52 -20.65 2.61
C GLU A 57 -3.32 -19.51 2.00
N VAL A 58 -2.65 -18.59 1.28
CA VAL A 58 -3.33 -17.48 0.61
C VAL A 58 -4.31 -17.98 -0.45
N SER A 59 -5.47 -17.37 -0.47
CA SER A 59 -6.59 -17.71 -1.35
C SER A 59 -7.42 -16.46 -1.64
N PRO A 60 -8.39 -16.52 -2.55
CA PRO A 60 -9.34 -15.42 -2.72
C PRO A 60 -10.05 -15.00 -1.42
N LEU A 61 -10.26 -15.92 -0.48
CA LEU A 61 -10.91 -15.65 0.81
C LEU A 61 -10.00 -14.85 1.76
N THR A 62 -8.69 -15.04 1.69
CA THR A 62 -7.74 -14.33 2.56
C THR A 62 -7.51 -12.88 2.12
N ARG A 63 -8.01 -12.46 0.94
CA ARG A 63 -7.90 -11.07 0.46
C ARG A 63 -8.56 -10.04 1.37
N THR A 64 -9.49 -10.44 2.22
CA THR A 64 -10.09 -9.56 3.22
C THR A 64 -9.07 -9.02 4.22
N ASN A 65 -7.95 -9.73 4.42
CA ASN A 65 -6.85 -9.31 5.28
C ASN A 65 -5.84 -8.39 4.57
N LEU A 66 -5.99 -8.20 3.26
CA LEU A 66 -5.06 -7.45 2.43
C LEU A 66 -5.69 -6.14 1.98
N VAL A 67 -4.99 -5.05 2.20
CA VAL A 67 -5.34 -3.72 1.68
C VAL A 67 -4.31 -3.36 0.63
N TYR A 68 -4.74 -3.23 -0.61
CA TYR A 68 -3.86 -2.99 -1.76
C TYR A 68 -4.04 -1.58 -2.31
N VAL A 69 -2.95 -0.87 -2.47
CA VAL A 69 -2.86 0.42 -3.15
C VAL A 69 -1.97 0.23 -4.38
N PRO A 70 -2.54 0.19 -5.58
CA PRO A 70 -1.77 0.04 -6.81
C PRO A 70 -1.04 1.33 -7.19
N GLN A 71 -0.12 1.21 -8.12
CA GLN A 71 0.55 2.33 -8.77
C GLN A 71 -0.46 3.26 -9.47
N GLY A 72 -0.15 4.54 -9.46
CA GLY A 72 -0.90 5.58 -10.16
C GLY A 72 -2.08 6.12 -9.37
N ASN A 73 -2.87 6.95 -10.04
CA ASN A 73 -4.03 7.59 -9.44
C ASN A 73 -5.27 6.70 -9.54
N THR A 74 -5.87 6.38 -8.40
CA THR A 74 -7.03 5.50 -8.27
C THR A 74 -8.25 6.20 -7.69
N LEU A 75 -8.25 7.53 -7.65
CA LEU A 75 -9.40 8.28 -7.19
C LEU A 75 -10.54 8.20 -8.22
N LEU A 76 -11.76 8.11 -7.71
CA LEU A 76 -12.97 8.18 -8.51
C LEU A 76 -13.52 9.61 -8.52
N SER A 77 -14.30 9.93 -9.55
CA SER A 77 -15.04 11.18 -9.61
C SER A 77 -15.99 11.30 -8.41
N GLY A 78 -16.05 12.47 -7.81
CA GLY A 78 -16.81 12.78 -6.61
C GLY A 78 -16.00 13.65 -5.66
N THR A 79 -16.36 13.71 -4.40
CA THR A 79 -15.62 14.46 -3.39
C THR A 79 -14.47 13.64 -2.79
N ILE A 80 -13.55 14.30 -2.09
CA ILE A 80 -12.55 13.60 -1.26
C ILE A 80 -13.28 12.72 -0.23
N ARG A 81 -14.34 13.22 0.38
CA ARG A 81 -15.22 12.46 1.30
C ARG A 81 -15.75 11.18 0.66
N ASP A 82 -16.33 11.28 -0.55
CA ASP A 82 -16.85 10.10 -1.26
C ASP A 82 -15.75 9.07 -1.50
N ASN A 83 -14.56 9.50 -1.90
CA ASN A 83 -13.41 8.63 -2.09
C ASN A 83 -12.99 7.93 -0.78
N LEU A 84 -12.98 8.63 0.34
CA LEU A 84 -12.64 8.04 1.65
C LEU A 84 -13.72 7.05 2.11
N LEU A 85 -15.00 7.35 1.89
CA LEU A 85 -16.13 6.46 2.23
C LEU A 85 -16.09 5.13 1.46
N LEU A 86 -15.43 5.05 0.31
CA LEU A 86 -15.16 3.77 -0.37
C LEU A 86 -14.23 2.85 0.45
N GLY A 87 -13.41 3.43 1.32
CA GLY A 87 -12.58 2.66 2.26
C GLY A 87 -13.41 2.11 3.42
N ASN A 88 -14.23 2.96 4.02
CA ASN A 88 -15.17 2.60 5.08
C ASN A 88 -16.41 3.50 5.00
N PRO A 89 -17.58 2.95 4.59
CA PRO A 89 -18.83 3.71 4.46
C PRO A 89 -19.32 4.35 5.76
N ASN A 90 -18.86 3.85 6.90
CA ASN A 90 -19.26 4.33 8.23
C ASN A 90 -18.17 5.19 8.88
N ALA A 91 -17.14 5.60 8.14
CA ALA A 91 -16.08 6.43 8.69
C ALA A 91 -16.62 7.78 9.14
N THR A 92 -16.29 8.17 10.37
CA THR A 92 -16.58 9.51 10.87
C THR A 92 -15.60 10.52 10.26
N GLU A 93 -15.99 11.80 10.28
CA GLU A 93 -15.12 12.87 9.80
C GLU A 93 -13.78 12.92 10.56
N ALA A 94 -13.80 12.68 11.86
CA ALA A 94 -12.59 12.57 12.66
C ALA A 94 -11.66 11.46 12.14
N GLN A 95 -12.19 10.27 11.90
CA GLN A 95 -11.42 9.16 11.33
C GLN A 95 -10.87 9.48 9.93
N MET A 96 -11.64 10.20 9.10
CA MET A 96 -11.15 10.64 7.79
C MET A 96 -9.94 11.56 7.92
N TYR A 97 -10.01 12.54 8.82
CA TYR A 97 -8.87 13.44 9.04
C TYR A 97 -7.67 12.75 9.70
N ASP A 98 -7.88 11.75 10.57
CA ASP A 98 -6.80 10.96 11.17
C ASP A 98 -6.02 10.17 10.11
N VAL A 99 -6.73 9.51 9.19
CA VAL A 99 -6.06 8.77 8.10
C VAL A 99 -5.44 9.70 7.06
N LEU A 100 -6.03 10.88 6.82
CA LEU A 100 -5.42 11.91 5.97
C LEU A 100 -4.12 12.42 6.58
N HIS A 101 -4.11 12.68 7.88
CA HIS A 101 -2.88 13.06 8.60
C HIS A 101 -1.81 11.97 8.50
N THR A 102 -2.18 10.72 8.75
CA THR A 102 -1.26 9.58 8.60
C THR A 102 -0.69 9.49 7.18
N ALA A 103 -1.52 9.75 6.17
CA ALA A 103 -1.11 9.74 4.75
C ALA A 103 -0.41 11.04 4.30
N CYS A 104 -0.05 11.94 5.22
CA CYS A 104 0.55 13.25 4.93
C CYS A 104 -0.33 14.11 3.99
N ALA A 105 -1.65 14.00 4.12
CA ALA A 105 -2.64 14.71 3.30
C ALA A 105 -3.34 15.84 4.07
N ASP A 106 -2.66 16.49 5.03
CA ASP A 106 -3.21 17.59 5.82
C ASP A 106 -3.62 18.80 4.97
N PHE A 107 -3.04 18.94 3.76
CA PHE A 107 -3.45 19.95 2.78
C PHE A 107 -4.96 19.97 2.51
N VAL A 108 -5.66 18.85 2.73
CA VAL A 108 -7.12 18.77 2.56
C VAL A 108 -7.85 19.74 3.47
N ARG A 109 -7.32 20.02 4.67
CA ARG A 109 -7.88 21.02 5.61
C ARG A 109 -7.76 22.45 5.09
N GLU A 110 -6.78 22.70 4.22
CA GLU A 110 -6.50 24.03 3.65
C GLU A 110 -7.29 24.29 2.36
N LEU A 111 -7.89 23.22 1.79
CA LEU A 111 -8.74 23.37 0.60
C LEU A 111 -10.02 24.14 0.96
N PRO A 112 -10.53 25.02 0.08
CA PRO A 112 -11.71 25.83 0.37
C PRO A 112 -12.97 25.04 0.78
N GLN A 113 -13.09 23.81 0.29
CA GLN A 113 -14.22 22.91 0.58
C GLN A 113 -13.79 21.69 1.44
N GLY A 114 -12.54 21.64 1.89
CA GLY A 114 -12.04 20.56 2.72
C GLY A 114 -12.33 19.17 2.13
N LEU A 115 -12.98 18.31 2.90
CA LEU A 115 -13.39 16.96 2.46
C LEU A 115 -14.39 16.98 1.29
N ASP A 116 -15.16 18.05 1.12
CA ASP A 116 -16.17 18.17 0.08
C ASP A 116 -15.60 18.76 -1.23
N THR A 117 -14.28 18.93 -1.30
CA THR A 117 -13.57 19.29 -2.52
C THR A 117 -13.77 18.23 -3.59
N LEU A 118 -14.21 18.66 -4.78
CA LEU A 118 -14.43 17.77 -5.91
C LEU A 118 -13.11 17.28 -6.51
N CYS A 119 -13.04 15.99 -6.71
CA CYS A 119 -12.03 15.32 -7.51
C CYS A 119 -12.66 14.92 -8.83
N GLY A 120 -12.11 15.35 -9.95
CA GLY A 120 -12.50 14.85 -11.27
C GLY A 120 -12.05 13.41 -11.50
N GLU A 121 -12.30 12.89 -12.71
CA GLU A 121 -11.76 11.58 -13.11
C GLU A 121 -10.25 11.55 -12.87
N LEU A 122 -9.79 10.45 -12.28
CA LEU A 122 -8.38 10.25 -11.89
C LEU A 122 -7.84 11.43 -11.03
N GLY A 123 -8.69 12.01 -10.16
CA GLY A 123 -8.27 13.08 -9.25
C GLY A 123 -7.98 14.42 -9.94
N ALA A 124 -8.62 14.71 -11.10
CA ALA A 124 -8.47 15.99 -11.77
C ALA A 124 -8.75 17.15 -10.78
N GLY A 125 -7.87 18.15 -10.79
CA GLY A 125 -7.88 19.26 -9.81
C GLY A 125 -6.90 19.07 -8.64
N LEU A 126 -6.32 17.88 -8.48
CA LEU A 126 -5.27 17.57 -7.51
C LEU A 126 -3.97 17.23 -8.25
N SER A 127 -2.83 17.49 -7.61
CA SER A 127 -1.56 16.93 -8.10
C SER A 127 -1.55 15.41 -7.96
N GLU A 128 -0.72 14.71 -8.75
CA GLU A 128 -0.60 13.25 -8.66
C GLU A 128 -0.22 12.79 -7.24
N GLY A 129 0.74 13.48 -6.59
CA GLY A 129 1.12 13.17 -5.22
C GLY A 129 0.01 13.46 -4.19
N GLN A 130 -0.83 14.48 -4.41
CA GLN A 130 -2.01 14.72 -3.59
C GLN A 130 -3.03 13.59 -3.74
N ALA A 131 -3.29 13.17 -4.97
CA ALA A 131 -4.21 12.08 -5.26
C ALA A 131 -3.71 10.73 -4.68
N GLN A 132 -2.41 10.44 -4.78
CA GLN A 132 -1.83 9.24 -4.17
C GLN A 132 -2.00 9.23 -2.64
N ARG A 133 -1.76 10.37 -1.96
CA ARG A 133 -1.94 10.47 -0.50
C ARG A 133 -3.39 10.25 -0.08
N ILE A 134 -4.36 10.78 -0.82
CA ILE A 134 -5.79 10.51 -0.55
C ILE A 134 -6.12 9.04 -0.81
N ALA A 135 -5.58 8.42 -1.86
CA ALA A 135 -5.77 6.99 -2.13
C ALA A 135 -5.20 6.10 -1.02
N ILE A 136 -4.05 6.47 -0.45
CA ILE A 136 -3.48 5.80 0.73
C ILE A 136 -4.37 6.01 1.95
N ALA A 137 -4.85 7.24 2.22
CA ALA A 137 -5.78 7.53 3.31
C ALA A 137 -7.06 6.70 3.20
N ARG A 138 -7.63 6.58 1.99
CA ARG A 138 -8.78 5.69 1.72
C ARG A 138 -8.46 4.23 2.07
N ALA A 139 -7.28 3.76 1.72
CA ALA A 139 -6.84 2.41 2.04
C ALA A 139 -6.68 2.20 3.55
N LEU A 140 -6.23 3.20 4.30
CA LEU A 140 -6.08 3.13 5.75
C LEU A 140 -7.42 3.00 6.49
N LEU A 141 -8.53 3.44 5.91
CA LEU A 141 -9.87 3.26 6.46
C LEU A 141 -10.39 1.82 6.32
N ARG A 142 -9.80 1.00 5.44
CA ARG A 142 -10.22 -0.39 5.27
C ARG A 142 -9.74 -1.24 6.44
N THR A 143 -10.54 -2.25 6.77
CA THR A 143 -10.10 -3.32 7.68
C THR A 143 -9.16 -4.26 6.94
N GLY A 144 -8.06 -4.63 7.56
CA GLY A 144 -7.07 -5.53 6.99
C GLY A 144 -5.76 -5.36 7.72
N SER A 145 -5.06 -6.46 7.99
CA SER A 145 -3.83 -6.49 8.77
C SER A 145 -2.57 -6.25 7.92
N ILE A 146 -2.68 -6.34 6.59
CA ILE A 146 -1.55 -6.18 5.68
C ILE A 146 -1.87 -5.06 4.68
N LEU A 147 -1.02 -4.04 4.65
CA LEU A 147 -1.06 -2.94 3.69
C LEU A 147 0.03 -3.14 2.63
N LEU A 148 -0.38 -3.31 1.38
CA LEU A 148 0.50 -3.48 0.24
C LEU A 148 0.47 -2.22 -0.63
N LEU A 149 1.57 -1.50 -0.66
CA LEU A 149 1.80 -0.30 -1.47
C LEU A 149 2.65 -0.68 -2.69
N ASP A 150 2.05 -0.69 -3.87
CA ASP A 150 2.73 -1.08 -5.11
C ASP A 150 3.08 0.18 -5.91
N GLU A 151 4.28 0.70 -5.71
CA GLU A 151 4.76 1.97 -6.26
C GLU A 151 3.79 3.15 -6.01
N ALA A 152 2.96 3.03 -4.97
CA ALA A 152 1.90 3.98 -4.64
C ALA A 152 2.42 5.32 -4.07
N THR A 153 3.72 5.43 -3.86
CA THR A 153 4.40 6.63 -3.36
C THR A 153 5.28 7.30 -4.42
N SER A 154 5.23 6.83 -5.66
CA SER A 154 6.14 7.25 -6.73
C SER A 154 6.06 8.74 -7.09
N ALA A 155 4.90 9.38 -6.90
CA ALA A 155 4.70 10.81 -7.16
C ALA A 155 4.92 11.70 -5.92
N LEU A 156 5.32 11.11 -4.77
CA LEU A 156 5.67 11.88 -3.58
C LEU A 156 7.12 12.37 -3.67
N ASP A 157 7.40 13.52 -3.08
CA ASP A 157 8.77 13.91 -2.77
C ASP A 157 9.35 13.02 -1.67
N ILE A 158 10.68 13.02 -1.53
CA ILE A 158 11.39 12.12 -0.62
C ILE A 158 10.96 12.35 0.83
N ASP A 159 10.85 13.60 1.26
CA ASP A 159 10.54 13.95 2.64
C ASP A 159 9.11 13.49 3.02
N THR A 160 8.15 13.72 2.12
CA THR A 160 6.75 13.26 2.29
C THR A 160 6.66 11.73 2.33
N GLU A 161 7.41 11.04 1.48
CA GLU A 161 7.44 9.57 1.47
C GLU A 161 8.02 9.00 2.77
N GLN A 162 9.10 9.58 3.26
CA GLN A 162 9.73 9.20 4.54
C GLN A 162 8.77 9.43 5.71
N GLN A 163 8.13 10.62 5.77
CA GLN A 163 7.16 10.95 6.80
C GLN A 163 5.96 9.98 6.79
N LEU A 164 5.46 9.64 5.60
CA LEU A 164 4.38 8.66 5.45
C LEU A 164 4.77 7.30 6.05
N LEU A 165 5.95 6.77 5.71
CA LEU A 165 6.41 5.49 6.23
C LEU A 165 6.63 5.52 7.75
N GLN A 166 7.13 6.64 8.27
CA GLN A 166 7.26 6.85 9.70
C GLN A 166 5.89 6.86 10.38
N ASN A 167 4.91 7.57 9.85
CA ASN A 167 3.54 7.61 10.37
C ASN A 167 2.92 6.20 10.37
N LEU A 168 3.06 5.44 9.27
CA LEU A 168 2.56 4.07 9.18
C LEU A 168 3.19 3.15 10.23
N ARG A 169 4.48 3.33 10.51
CA ARG A 169 5.21 2.56 11.53
C ARG A 169 4.74 2.88 12.95
N LEU A 170 4.34 4.12 13.20
CA LEU A 170 3.92 4.58 14.55
C LEU A 170 2.46 4.24 14.86
N GLN A 171 1.64 3.86 13.88
CA GLN A 171 0.25 3.50 14.11
C GLN A 171 0.15 2.26 15.02
N HIS A 172 -0.58 2.44 16.12
CA HIS A 172 -0.85 1.35 17.07
C HIS A 172 -1.77 0.28 16.46
N GLY A 173 -1.46 -0.99 16.75
CA GLY A 173 -2.12 -2.15 16.13
C GLY A 173 -1.51 -2.51 14.78
N ALA A 174 -0.26 -2.29 14.70
CA ALA A 174 0.63 -2.27 13.56
C ALA A 174 0.24 -3.26 12.46
N ARG A 175 -0.28 -2.72 11.37
CA ARG A 175 -0.38 -3.47 10.13
C ARG A 175 1.01 -3.84 9.64
N THR A 176 1.12 -5.02 9.06
CA THR A 176 2.29 -5.33 8.24
C THR A 176 2.22 -4.49 6.97
N VAL A 177 3.27 -3.72 6.70
CA VAL A 177 3.34 -2.86 5.52
C VAL A 177 4.37 -3.42 4.57
N ILE A 178 3.96 -3.65 3.32
CA ILE A 178 4.85 -4.09 2.23
C ILE A 178 4.86 -2.96 1.20
N CYS A 179 5.99 -2.27 1.08
CA CYS A 179 6.17 -1.14 0.18
C CYS A 179 7.06 -1.55 -0.99
N VAL A 180 6.47 -1.73 -2.16
CA VAL A 180 7.21 -1.96 -3.40
C VAL A 180 7.65 -0.60 -3.95
N THR A 181 8.94 -0.40 -4.07
CA THR A 181 9.53 0.87 -4.53
C THR A 181 10.87 0.62 -5.22
N HIS A 182 11.32 1.57 -6.01
CA HIS A 182 12.66 1.62 -6.56
C HIS A 182 13.54 2.66 -5.85
N ARG A 183 13.01 3.37 -4.86
CA ARG A 183 13.72 4.44 -4.14
C ARG A 183 14.45 3.90 -2.93
N LEU A 184 15.77 4.11 -2.88
CA LEU A 184 16.61 3.68 -1.76
C LEU A 184 16.39 4.51 -0.48
N ALA A 185 15.91 5.75 -0.62
CA ALA A 185 15.70 6.65 0.52
C ALA A 185 14.68 6.13 1.55
N VAL A 186 13.77 5.24 1.14
CA VAL A 186 12.75 4.66 2.05
C VAL A 186 13.32 3.60 3.00
N VAL A 187 14.49 3.04 2.69
CA VAL A 187 15.08 1.91 3.44
C VAL A 187 15.31 2.23 4.90
N GLU A 188 15.73 3.46 5.21
CA GLU A 188 16.02 3.89 6.58
C GLU A 188 14.78 3.89 7.50
N HIS A 189 13.59 3.98 6.92
CA HIS A 189 12.31 3.98 7.62
C HIS A 189 11.64 2.61 7.69
N CYS A 190 12.23 1.60 7.05
CA CYS A 190 11.73 0.24 7.02
C CYS A 190 12.41 -0.62 8.10
N THR A 191 11.66 -1.60 8.62
CA THR A 191 12.22 -2.61 9.55
C THR A 191 12.96 -3.71 8.81
N GLN A 192 12.60 -3.92 7.55
CA GLN A 192 13.21 -4.94 6.67
C GLN A 192 13.35 -4.42 5.24
N VAL A 193 14.26 -5.04 4.51
CA VAL A 193 14.50 -4.77 3.08
C VAL A 193 14.63 -6.08 2.33
N LEU A 194 13.74 -6.29 1.38
CA LEU A 194 13.83 -7.36 0.40
C LEU A 194 14.42 -6.79 -0.90
N ARG A 195 15.60 -7.24 -1.28
CA ARG A 195 16.20 -6.93 -2.58
C ARG A 195 15.93 -8.06 -3.54
N MET A 196 15.21 -7.76 -4.61
CA MET A 196 14.91 -8.71 -5.68
C MET A 196 15.82 -8.46 -6.86
N GLU A 197 16.46 -9.53 -7.33
CA GLU A 197 17.33 -9.50 -8.50
C GLU A 197 16.66 -10.21 -9.67
N ARG A 198 17.01 -9.78 -10.86
CA ARG A 198 16.51 -10.43 -12.08
C ARG A 198 17.24 -11.76 -12.26
N LEU A 199 16.46 -12.85 -12.43
CA LEU A 199 17.04 -14.13 -12.83
C LEU A 199 17.66 -13.98 -14.25
N THR A 200 18.95 -14.24 -14.35
CA THR A 200 19.73 -14.23 -15.60
C THR A 200 19.42 -15.43 -16.48
#